data_b96fc29ab44551536c710fae6007059a
#
_entry.id   b96fc29ab44551536c710fae6007059a
#
_cell.length_a   1.000
_cell.length_b   1.000
_cell.length_c   1.000
_cell.angle_alpha   90.00
_cell.angle_beta   90.00
_cell.angle_gamma   90.00
#
_symmetry.space_group_name_H-M   'P 1'
#
loop_
_entity.id
_entity.type
_entity.pdbx_description
1 polymer ?
#
loop_
_entity_poly.entity_id
_entity_poly.type
_entity_poly.pdbx_seq_one_letter_code
_entity_poly.pdbx_strand_id
1 'polypeptide(L)'
;MLFIILVSIAVFSVILLAYRRDHYALLIFGMGASLILLLVGIIIYTAKTGGMSEAQKVFLYFSSGIQKRLSYLIFPLSRLGYLIAIGRYLFPLFLLLVALNYSMIPLVRRCRKWWALICFFPIVSLLLYYPRVFYTIVRNRFVLQRFLMTAMVLWIVLYLLAAGVLLLHEYASVTIAYYRRQFRTIVILIASMMLLYLMFGLQDPIQVYQLYTTEYMWFNGMSYANPDIPLWMWQGMSVLIAFSLVLGFWNLREYSQITVRENDRAVSLERKFDTASMGVSVFVHSIKNQLLAARVAYKKLEQELAKPEQDEKKLEEYLHLLETMNDTMLQRMEELYRSVKSSYISLTPTSAEEIVRLAAQRFAQKYPEVSLEVLPVPQVLLLADSTHLTEALYNLLTNGYEATVASGRPDRRVALAVHDERLWVVFEVRDNGCGMTRQEQKKIYDPFYTNKNTNFNWGMGLYYVCQIVKSHLGALRVESVKNEGTSFFMQLPRYTPRVDTALQRRQSK
;
A
#
# COMPACT_ATOMS: atom_id res chain seq x y z
N MET A 1 20.63 18.21 -18.83
CA MET A 1 19.44 17.44 -18.48
C MET A 1 19.72 16.30 -17.50
N LEU A 2 20.71 15.45 -17.76
CA LEU A 2 21.05 14.30 -16.90
C LEU A 2 21.37 14.71 -15.47
N PHE A 3 22.01 15.85 -15.25
CA PHE A 3 22.29 16.40 -13.93
C PHE A 3 21.01 16.69 -13.13
N ILE A 4 19.98 17.25 -13.76
CA ILE A 4 18.69 17.52 -13.12
C ILE A 4 18.01 16.18 -12.74
N ILE A 5 18.09 15.20 -13.62
CA ILE A 5 17.56 13.85 -13.36
C ILE A 5 18.25 13.22 -12.16
N LEU A 6 19.58 13.33 -12.06
CA LEU A 6 20.39 12.86 -10.94
C LEU A 6 19.98 13.50 -9.62
N VAL A 7 19.85 14.84 -9.59
CA VAL A 7 19.41 15.57 -8.41
C VAL A 7 17.99 15.14 -8.02
N SER A 8 17.10 14.97 -9.00
CA SER A 8 15.73 14.51 -8.76
C SER A 8 15.69 13.12 -8.14
N ILE A 9 16.51 12.17 -8.65
CA ILE A 9 16.60 10.82 -8.09
C ILE A 9 17.17 10.86 -6.65
N ALA A 10 18.19 11.68 -6.41
CA ALA A 10 18.79 11.82 -5.08
C ALA A 10 17.78 12.38 -4.08
N VAL A 11 17.12 13.48 -4.42
CA VAL A 11 16.09 14.11 -3.59
C VAL A 11 14.93 13.13 -3.33
N PHE A 12 14.46 12.45 -4.37
CA PHE A 12 13.40 11.46 -4.25
C PHE A 12 13.79 10.31 -3.31
N SER A 13 15.00 9.75 -3.49
CA SER A 13 15.49 8.63 -2.67
C SER A 13 15.64 9.02 -1.20
N VAL A 14 16.09 10.24 -0.91
CA VAL A 14 16.22 10.77 0.45
C VAL A 14 14.84 11.02 1.07
N ILE A 15 13.91 11.65 0.32
CA ILE A 15 12.55 11.88 0.78
C ILE A 15 11.85 10.55 1.10
N LEU A 16 11.98 9.55 0.22
CA LEU A 16 11.39 8.23 0.44
C LEU A 16 11.93 7.59 1.73
N LEU A 17 13.24 7.67 1.98
CA LEU A 17 13.86 7.12 3.18
C LEU A 17 13.45 7.90 4.45
N ALA A 18 13.27 9.22 4.37
CA ALA A 18 12.84 10.04 5.49
C ALA A 18 11.38 9.77 5.89
N TYR A 19 10.51 9.55 4.91
CA TYR A 19 9.08 9.29 5.15
C TYR A 19 8.76 7.83 5.50
N ARG A 20 9.53 6.87 4.97
CA ARG A 20 9.34 5.45 5.20
C ARG A 20 10.64 4.83 5.72
N ARG A 21 10.68 4.47 7.00
CA ARG A 21 11.81 3.77 7.63
C ARG A 21 11.67 2.24 7.55
N ASP A 22 11.09 1.73 6.46
CA ASP A 22 10.92 0.31 6.23
C ASP A 22 12.00 -0.27 5.31
N HIS A 23 12.15 -1.59 5.32
CA HIS A 23 13.13 -2.29 4.48
C HIS A 23 12.95 -2.04 2.98
N TYR A 24 11.73 -1.73 2.53
CA TYR A 24 11.45 -1.44 1.12
C TYR A 24 12.05 -0.09 0.70
N ALA A 25 11.91 0.93 1.54
CA ALA A 25 12.49 2.24 1.29
C ALA A 25 14.01 2.17 1.21
N LEU A 26 14.64 1.37 2.06
CA LEU A 26 16.09 1.16 2.06
C LEU A 26 16.58 0.49 0.76
N LEU A 27 15.85 -0.49 0.23
CA LEU A 27 16.20 -1.14 -1.04
C LEU A 27 16.04 -0.19 -2.24
N ILE A 28 14.97 0.61 -2.28
CA ILE A 28 14.75 1.61 -3.34
C ILE A 28 15.81 2.71 -3.24
N PHE A 29 16.17 3.12 -2.04
CA PHE A 29 17.31 4.05 -1.81
C PHE A 29 18.62 3.46 -2.34
N GLY A 30 18.92 2.20 -2.03
CA GLY A 30 20.10 1.49 -2.56
C GLY A 30 20.13 1.44 -4.08
N MET A 31 18.99 1.20 -4.71
CA MET A 31 18.82 1.24 -6.16
C MET A 31 19.10 2.65 -6.72
N GLY A 32 18.54 3.69 -6.11
CA GLY A 32 18.79 5.08 -6.49
C GLY A 32 20.26 5.49 -6.32
N ALA A 33 20.84 5.15 -5.17
CA ALA A 33 22.24 5.46 -4.88
C ALA A 33 23.21 4.77 -5.87
N SER A 34 22.95 3.49 -6.20
CA SER A 34 23.76 2.77 -7.18
C SER A 34 23.67 3.39 -8.59
N LEU A 35 22.48 3.85 -8.99
CA LEU A 35 22.30 4.53 -10.26
C LEU A 35 23.01 5.89 -10.29
N ILE A 36 22.98 6.64 -9.20
CA ILE A 36 23.71 7.91 -9.05
C ILE A 36 25.21 7.67 -9.16
N LEU A 37 25.76 6.65 -8.50
CA LEU A 37 27.19 6.31 -8.59
C LEU A 37 27.62 5.98 -10.02
N LEU A 38 26.81 5.18 -10.73
CA LEU A 38 27.02 4.87 -12.15
C LEU A 38 27.09 6.14 -12.99
N LEU A 39 26.07 6.98 -12.91
CA LEU A 39 25.94 8.16 -13.76
C LEU A 39 26.97 9.24 -13.44
N VAL A 40 27.25 9.50 -12.16
CA VAL A 40 28.30 10.45 -11.74
C VAL A 40 29.66 10.00 -12.26
N GLY A 41 29.96 8.71 -12.16
CA GLY A 41 31.19 8.15 -12.71
C GLY A 41 31.32 8.38 -14.22
N ILE A 42 30.25 8.12 -14.97
CA ILE A 42 30.22 8.32 -16.43
C ILE A 42 30.33 9.81 -16.79
N ILE A 43 29.63 10.69 -16.11
CA ILE A 43 29.69 12.15 -16.34
C ILE A 43 31.11 12.67 -16.13
N ILE A 44 31.80 12.24 -15.08
CA ILE A 44 33.20 12.66 -14.83
C ILE A 44 34.13 12.07 -15.87
N TYR A 45 33.94 10.80 -16.26
CA TYR A 45 34.74 10.15 -17.29
C TYR A 45 34.63 10.87 -18.63
N THR A 46 33.42 11.10 -19.10
CA THR A 46 33.14 11.75 -20.38
C THR A 46 33.58 13.23 -20.39
N ALA A 47 33.58 13.92 -19.24
CA ALA A 47 34.16 15.26 -19.12
C ALA A 47 35.69 15.28 -19.33
N LYS A 48 36.36 14.21 -18.93
CA LYS A 48 37.84 14.07 -19.07
C LYS A 48 38.27 13.63 -20.45
N THR A 49 37.53 12.71 -21.09
CA THR A 49 37.87 12.15 -22.39
C THR A 49 37.55 13.07 -23.55
N GLY A 50 36.51 13.88 -23.45
CA GLY A 50 36.06 14.76 -24.56
C GLY A 50 35.42 13.96 -25.71
N GLY A 51 35.45 14.52 -26.91
CA GLY A 51 34.99 13.82 -28.15
C GLY A 51 33.49 13.82 -28.38
N MET A 52 32.70 14.59 -27.62
CA MET A 52 31.23 14.63 -27.74
C MET A 52 30.72 15.76 -28.63
N SER A 53 29.61 15.51 -29.29
CA SER A 53 28.85 16.56 -29.97
C SER A 53 28.28 17.60 -29.02
N GLU A 54 27.99 18.80 -29.49
CA GLU A 54 27.42 19.86 -28.63
C GLU A 54 26.07 19.45 -28.00
N ALA A 55 25.23 18.71 -28.73
CA ALA A 55 23.97 18.19 -28.24
C ALA A 55 24.15 17.21 -27.05
N GLN A 56 25.15 16.34 -27.14
CA GLN A 56 25.50 15.41 -26.05
C GLN A 56 26.06 16.14 -24.82
N LYS A 57 26.88 17.19 -25.03
CA LYS A 57 27.40 18.03 -23.96
C LYS A 57 26.29 18.74 -23.20
N VAL A 58 25.33 19.34 -23.89
CA VAL A 58 24.16 19.99 -23.28
C VAL A 58 23.31 18.99 -22.50
N PHE A 59 23.13 17.81 -23.05
CA PHE A 59 22.37 16.74 -22.36
C PHE A 59 23.04 16.31 -21.04
N LEU A 60 24.36 16.04 -21.07
CA LEU A 60 25.10 15.53 -19.90
C LEU A 60 25.40 16.61 -18.87
N TYR A 61 25.87 17.79 -19.27
CA TYR A 61 26.46 18.78 -18.37
C TYR A 61 25.58 20.00 -18.12
N PHE A 62 24.53 20.24 -18.90
CA PHE A 62 23.72 21.45 -18.85
C PHE A 62 24.47 22.73 -19.27
N SER A 63 25.74 22.89 -18.93
CA SER A 63 26.56 24.01 -19.37
C SER A 63 28.03 23.60 -19.58
N SER A 64 28.73 24.28 -20.49
CA SER A 64 30.15 24.09 -20.76
C SER A 64 31.03 24.42 -19.54
N GLY A 65 30.58 25.31 -18.68
CA GLY A 65 31.28 25.65 -17.44
C GLY A 65 31.34 24.49 -16.44
N ILE A 66 30.27 23.72 -16.32
CA ILE A 66 30.24 22.52 -15.48
C ILE A 66 31.18 21.45 -16.05
N GLN A 67 31.13 21.21 -17.36
CA GLN A 67 32.04 20.27 -18.02
C GLN A 67 33.52 20.61 -17.73
N LYS A 68 33.92 21.86 -17.92
CA LYS A 68 35.28 22.32 -17.63
C LYS A 68 35.65 22.07 -16.17
N ARG A 69 34.83 22.41 -15.21
CA ARG A 69 35.12 22.15 -13.79
C ARG A 69 35.28 20.65 -13.49
N LEU A 70 34.46 19.79 -14.08
CA LEU A 70 34.54 18.33 -13.91
C LEU A 70 35.80 17.74 -14.57
N SER A 71 36.29 18.27 -15.70
CA SER A 71 37.50 17.82 -16.36
C SER A 71 38.78 18.08 -15.52
N TYR A 72 38.79 19.14 -14.72
CA TYR A 72 39.89 19.48 -13.80
C TYR A 72 39.86 18.71 -12.48
N LEU A 73 38.83 17.93 -12.18
CA LEU A 73 38.77 17.11 -10.97
C LEU A 73 39.95 16.14 -10.93
N ILE A 74 40.79 16.21 -9.87
CA ILE A 74 41.90 15.29 -9.65
C ILE A 74 41.36 13.94 -9.13
N PHE A 75 40.84 13.14 -10.05
CA PHE A 75 40.33 11.81 -9.73
C PHE A 75 40.95 10.76 -10.67
N PRO A 76 41.70 9.74 -10.15
CA PRO A 76 42.35 8.76 -10.98
C PRO A 76 41.34 7.88 -11.72
N LEU A 77 41.59 7.61 -13.00
CA LEU A 77 40.70 6.82 -13.86
C LEU A 77 40.42 5.42 -13.31
N SER A 78 41.39 4.79 -12.65
CA SER A 78 41.18 3.49 -12.00
C SER A 78 40.13 3.51 -10.90
N ARG A 79 40.11 4.54 -10.06
CA ARG A 79 39.07 4.71 -9.04
C ARG A 79 37.72 5.07 -9.65
N LEU A 80 37.74 5.84 -10.74
CA LEU A 80 36.55 6.22 -11.47
C LEU A 80 35.89 5.01 -12.11
N GLY A 81 36.67 4.14 -12.77
CA GLY A 81 36.14 2.89 -13.33
C GLY A 81 35.52 1.97 -12.27
N TYR A 82 36.15 1.93 -11.06
CA TYR A 82 35.57 1.16 -9.96
C TYR A 82 34.26 1.76 -9.41
N LEU A 83 34.16 3.10 -9.34
CA LEU A 83 32.92 3.77 -8.97
C LEU A 83 31.79 3.41 -9.93
N ILE A 84 32.07 3.42 -11.24
CA ILE A 84 31.12 2.99 -12.27
C ILE A 84 30.75 1.51 -12.08
N ALA A 85 31.73 0.64 -11.81
CA ALA A 85 31.51 -0.78 -11.56
C ALA A 85 30.57 -1.01 -10.35
N ILE A 86 30.79 -0.27 -9.24
CA ILE A 86 29.89 -0.34 -8.07
C ILE A 86 28.45 -0.03 -8.45
N GLY A 87 28.21 1.08 -9.14
CA GLY A 87 26.88 1.47 -9.58
C GLY A 87 26.26 0.45 -10.54
N ARG A 88 27.06 -0.06 -11.49
CA ARG A 88 26.64 -1.04 -12.49
C ARG A 88 26.18 -2.36 -11.90
N TYR A 89 26.90 -2.89 -10.92
CA TYR A 89 26.62 -4.22 -10.37
C TYR A 89 25.63 -4.20 -9.21
N LEU A 90 25.55 -3.10 -8.45
CA LEU A 90 24.60 -3.01 -7.35
C LEU A 90 23.17 -2.68 -7.80
N PHE A 91 22.98 -1.95 -8.88
CA PHE A 91 21.64 -1.59 -9.36
C PHE A 91 20.77 -2.82 -9.69
N PRO A 92 21.22 -3.80 -10.51
CA PRO A 92 20.44 -5.02 -10.79
C PRO A 92 20.17 -5.84 -9.53
N LEU A 93 21.11 -5.87 -8.59
CA LEU A 93 20.93 -6.55 -7.31
C LEU A 93 19.77 -5.93 -6.51
N PHE A 94 19.82 -4.62 -6.28
CA PHE A 94 18.76 -3.94 -5.53
C PHE A 94 17.41 -4.03 -6.26
N LEU A 95 17.41 -3.92 -7.58
CA LEU A 95 16.20 -4.06 -8.39
C LEU A 95 15.56 -5.46 -8.21
N LEU A 96 16.37 -6.52 -8.31
CA LEU A 96 15.88 -7.88 -8.12
C LEU A 96 15.40 -8.11 -6.68
N LEU A 97 16.13 -7.60 -5.69
CA LEU A 97 15.72 -7.69 -4.28
C LEU A 97 14.39 -6.94 -4.03
N VAL A 98 14.20 -5.78 -4.65
CA VAL A 98 12.91 -5.07 -4.62
C VAL A 98 11.81 -5.94 -5.22
N ALA A 99 12.00 -6.48 -6.43
CA ALA A 99 11.02 -7.33 -7.10
C ALA A 99 10.66 -8.57 -6.28
N LEU A 100 11.65 -9.26 -5.70
CA LEU A 100 11.45 -10.43 -4.85
C LEU A 100 10.70 -10.10 -3.57
N ASN A 101 11.01 -8.96 -2.93
CA ASN A 101 10.27 -8.51 -1.74
C ASN A 101 8.83 -8.13 -2.06
N TYR A 102 8.58 -7.64 -3.27
CA TYR A 102 7.22 -7.36 -3.75
C TYR A 102 6.48 -8.61 -4.18
N SER A 103 7.14 -9.69 -4.58
CA SER A 103 6.50 -10.91 -5.09
C SER A 103 5.76 -11.69 -4.01
N MET A 104 4.51 -12.08 -4.32
CA MET A 104 3.65 -12.95 -3.51
C MET A 104 3.63 -14.40 -3.98
N ILE A 105 4.36 -14.71 -5.04
CA ILE A 105 4.44 -16.06 -5.59
C ILE A 105 4.93 -17.03 -4.50
N PRO A 106 4.17 -18.11 -4.19
CA PRO A 106 4.51 -19.02 -3.09
C PRO A 106 5.90 -19.66 -3.24
N LEU A 107 6.27 -19.97 -4.49
CA LEU A 107 7.60 -20.53 -4.81
C LEU A 107 8.73 -19.56 -4.43
N VAL A 108 8.60 -18.27 -4.78
CA VAL A 108 9.59 -17.22 -4.48
C VAL A 108 9.74 -17.04 -2.97
N ARG A 109 8.64 -17.07 -2.23
CA ARG A 109 8.63 -16.99 -0.77
C ARG A 109 9.28 -18.20 -0.11
N ARG A 110 9.03 -19.40 -0.63
CA ARG A 110 9.65 -20.65 -0.14
C ARG A 110 11.18 -20.62 -0.31
N CYS A 111 11.66 -19.99 -1.40
CA CYS A 111 13.08 -19.86 -1.71
C CYS A 111 13.77 -18.68 -0.97
N ARG A 112 13.11 -17.99 -0.04
CA ARG A 112 13.67 -16.82 0.67
C ARG A 112 15.01 -17.10 1.36
N LYS A 113 15.25 -18.33 1.82
CA LYS A 113 16.53 -18.74 2.43
C LYS A 113 17.70 -18.67 1.45
N TRP A 114 17.43 -18.78 0.15
CA TRP A 114 18.43 -18.79 -0.92
C TRP A 114 18.71 -17.41 -1.51
N TRP A 115 18.00 -16.36 -1.03
CA TRP A 115 18.22 -14.99 -1.56
C TRP A 115 19.64 -14.47 -1.34
N ALA A 116 20.36 -14.98 -0.36
CA ALA A 116 21.78 -14.66 -0.16
C ALA A 116 22.64 -15.05 -1.38
N LEU A 117 22.27 -16.10 -2.12
CA LEU A 117 22.98 -16.52 -3.34
C LEU A 117 22.88 -15.47 -4.47
N ILE A 118 21.84 -14.65 -4.47
CA ILE A 118 21.67 -13.56 -5.44
C ILE A 118 22.79 -12.52 -5.28
N CYS A 119 23.34 -12.36 -4.10
CA CYS A 119 24.47 -11.46 -3.86
C CYS A 119 25.80 -11.99 -4.43
N PHE A 120 25.89 -13.27 -4.79
CA PHE A 120 27.13 -13.90 -5.25
C PHE A 120 27.71 -13.24 -6.50
N PHE A 121 26.91 -13.12 -7.58
CA PHE A 121 27.37 -12.54 -8.84
C PHE A 121 27.80 -11.07 -8.70
N PRO A 122 27.03 -10.18 -8.07
CA PRO A 122 27.46 -8.79 -7.83
C PRO A 122 28.75 -8.70 -7.02
N ILE A 123 28.89 -9.48 -5.94
CA ILE A 123 30.08 -9.47 -5.10
C ILE A 123 31.33 -9.95 -5.88
N VAL A 124 31.20 -11.07 -6.58
CA VAL A 124 32.32 -11.59 -7.42
C VAL A 124 32.70 -10.57 -8.50
N SER A 125 31.70 -9.93 -9.14
CA SER A 125 31.92 -8.90 -10.14
C SER A 125 32.69 -7.70 -9.56
N LEU A 126 32.31 -7.23 -8.37
CA LEU A 126 33.00 -6.12 -7.68
C LEU A 126 34.42 -6.48 -7.27
N LEU A 127 34.67 -7.71 -6.83
CA LEU A 127 35.99 -8.18 -6.50
C LEU A 127 36.92 -8.27 -7.74
N LEU A 128 36.38 -8.79 -8.86
CA LEU A 128 37.12 -8.89 -10.12
C LEU A 128 37.46 -7.53 -10.72
N TYR A 129 36.51 -6.58 -10.62
CA TYR A 129 36.69 -5.21 -11.13
C TYR A 129 37.41 -4.28 -10.14
N TYR A 130 37.83 -4.77 -8.97
CA TYR A 130 38.70 -3.98 -8.09
C TYR A 130 40.02 -3.66 -8.80
N PRO A 131 40.52 -2.41 -8.87
CA PRO A 131 41.61 -2.00 -9.75
C PRO A 131 42.86 -2.87 -9.66
N ARG A 132 43.30 -3.17 -8.45
CA ARG A 132 44.49 -4.00 -8.25
C ARG A 132 44.30 -5.42 -8.80
N VAL A 133 43.18 -6.04 -8.50
CA VAL A 133 42.83 -7.40 -8.93
C VAL A 133 42.67 -7.44 -10.46
N PHE A 134 41.99 -6.46 -11.01
CA PHE A 134 41.76 -6.36 -12.44
C PHE A 134 43.07 -6.24 -13.23
N TYR A 135 43.96 -5.35 -12.83
CA TYR A 135 45.27 -5.19 -13.48
C TYR A 135 46.13 -6.42 -13.36
N THR A 136 46.06 -7.17 -12.28
CA THR A 136 46.87 -8.36 -12.06
C THR A 136 46.40 -9.57 -12.86
N ILE A 137 45.05 -9.79 -12.92
CA ILE A 137 44.47 -11.00 -13.48
C ILE A 137 44.12 -10.81 -14.96
N VAL A 138 43.64 -9.63 -15.36
CA VAL A 138 42.90 -9.43 -16.60
C VAL A 138 43.70 -8.66 -17.65
N ARG A 139 44.62 -7.80 -17.25
CA ARG A 139 45.31 -6.82 -18.14
C ARG A 139 45.84 -7.38 -19.45
N ASN A 140 46.50 -8.54 -19.44
CA ASN A 140 47.18 -9.10 -20.61
C ASN A 140 46.48 -10.34 -21.19
N ARG A 141 45.20 -10.60 -20.81
CA ARG A 141 44.45 -11.81 -21.20
C ARG A 141 43.18 -11.46 -21.94
N PHE A 142 43.30 -11.16 -23.23
CA PHE A 142 42.16 -10.71 -24.07
C PHE A 142 40.99 -11.68 -24.10
N VAL A 143 41.25 -12.99 -24.16
CA VAL A 143 40.20 -14.03 -24.15
C VAL A 143 39.39 -13.98 -22.85
N LEU A 144 40.11 -13.83 -21.71
CA LEU A 144 39.48 -13.72 -20.40
C LEU A 144 38.65 -12.42 -20.26
N GLN A 145 39.14 -11.31 -20.82
CA GLN A 145 38.44 -10.04 -20.83
C GLN A 145 37.10 -10.16 -21.59
N ARG A 146 37.13 -10.71 -22.82
CA ARG A 146 35.91 -10.92 -23.60
C ARG A 146 34.93 -11.84 -22.90
N PHE A 147 35.42 -12.94 -22.33
CA PHE A 147 34.56 -13.84 -21.53
C PHE A 147 33.91 -13.14 -20.35
N LEU A 148 34.72 -12.38 -19.55
CA LEU A 148 34.18 -11.63 -18.41
C LEU A 148 33.15 -10.59 -18.83
N MET A 149 33.42 -9.79 -19.87
CA MET A 149 32.44 -8.81 -20.36
C MET A 149 31.10 -9.45 -20.73
N THR A 150 31.14 -10.57 -21.47
CA THR A 150 29.93 -11.29 -21.88
C THR A 150 29.19 -11.89 -20.67
N ALA A 151 29.93 -12.53 -19.77
CA ALA A 151 29.36 -13.13 -18.55
C ALA A 151 28.72 -12.06 -17.63
N MET A 152 29.38 -10.89 -17.49
CA MET A 152 28.83 -9.79 -16.69
C MET A 152 27.53 -9.23 -17.27
N VAL A 153 27.48 -9.02 -18.57
CA VAL A 153 26.25 -8.55 -19.22
C VAL A 153 25.13 -9.59 -19.14
N LEU A 154 25.48 -10.86 -19.30
CA LEU A 154 24.49 -11.95 -19.26
C LEU A 154 23.74 -12.00 -17.92
N TRP A 155 24.46 -12.03 -16.79
CA TRP A 155 23.78 -12.07 -15.49
C TRP A 155 23.05 -10.77 -15.17
N ILE A 156 23.56 -9.59 -15.59
CA ILE A 156 22.86 -8.31 -15.43
C ILE A 156 21.51 -8.36 -16.16
N VAL A 157 21.50 -8.76 -17.43
CA VAL A 157 20.27 -8.87 -18.24
C VAL A 157 19.31 -9.88 -17.61
N LEU A 158 19.81 -11.00 -17.14
CA LEU A 158 18.97 -12.00 -16.47
C LEU A 158 18.30 -11.45 -15.20
N TYR A 159 19.00 -10.66 -14.38
CA TYR A 159 18.44 -10.03 -13.20
C TYR A 159 17.41 -8.96 -13.56
N LEU A 160 17.67 -8.15 -14.58
CA LEU A 160 16.74 -7.14 -15.06
C LEU A 160 15.45 -7.77 -15.59
N LEU A 161 15.57 -8.83 -16.40
CA LEU A 161 14.42 -9.57 -16.94
C LEU A 161 13.62 -10.25 -15.80
N ALA A 162 14.29 -10.94 -14.90
CA ALA A 162 13.65 -11.60 -13.76
C ALA A 162 12.88 -10.59 -12.90
N ALA A 163 13.49 -9.44 -12.59
CA ALA A 163 12.84 -8.38 -11.83
C ALA A 163 11.63 -7.79 -12.58
N GLY A 164 11.77 -7.54 -13.88
CA GLY A 164 10.69 -7.03 -14.72
C GLY A 164 9.49 -7.98 -14.78
N VAL A 165 9.74 -9.26 -15.01
CA VAL A 165 8.68 -10.30 -15.05
C VAL A 165 7.98 -10.41 -13.70
N LEU A 166 8.72 -10.42 -12.58
CA LEU A 166 8.14 -10.49 -11.24
C LEU A 166 7.25 -9.28 -10.94
N LEU A 167 7.71 -8.06 -11.27
CA LEU A 167 6.94 -6.83 -11.03
C LEU A 167 5.69 -6.75 -11.91
N LEU A 168 5.78 -7.17 -13.18
CA LEU A 168 4.63 -7.20 -14.09
C LEU A 168 3.60 -8.25 -13.65
N HIS A 169 4.06 -9.45 -13.26
CA HIS A 169 3.18 -10.49 -12.72
C HIS A 169 2.45 -10.00 -11.48
N GLU A 170 3.18 -9.36 -10.55
CA GLU A 170 2.58 -8.81 -9.33
C GLU A 170 1.55 -7.71 -9.64
N TYR A 171 1.86 -6.83 -10.61
CA TYR A 171 0.92 -5.80 -11.06
C TYR A 171 -0.36 -6.39 -11.65
N ALA A 172 -0.25 -7.46 -12.41
CA ALA A 172 -1.40 -8.14 -13.01
C ALA A 172 -2.26 -8.89 -11.98
N SER A 173 -1.65 -9.37 -10.88
CA SER A 173 -2.34 -10.14 -9.84
C SER A 173 -3.16 -9.28 -8.87
N VAL A 174 -2.92 -7.96 -8.81
CA VAL A 174 -3.70 -7.05 -7.94
C VAL A 174 -5.10 -6.84 -8.51
N THR A 175 -6.14 -7.26 -7.79
CA THR A 175 -7.54 -7.23 -8.23
C THR A 175 -8.24 -5.90 -7.93
N ILE A 176 -7.96 -5.30 -6.76
CA ILE A 176 -8.61 -4.06 -6.33
C ILE A 176 -8.01 -2.86 -7.05
N ALA A 177 -8.85 -2.08 -7.75
CA ALA A 177 -8.47 -0.95 -8.58
C ALA A 177 -7.61 0.10 -7.84
N TYR A 178 -7.91 0.36 -6.57
CA TYR A 178 -7.17 1.30 -5.73
C TYR A 178 -5.71 0.86 -5.51
N TYR A 179 -5.47 -0.38 -5.09
CA TYR A 179 -4.11 -0.90 -4.87
C TYR A 179 -3.35 -1.04 -6.18
N ARG A 180 -4.03 -1.44 -7.25
CA ARG A 180 -3.46 -1.48 -8.60
C ARG A 180 -2.95 -0.10 -9.02
N ARG A 181 -3.69 0.97 -8.72
CA ARG A 181 -3.28 2.35 -9.00
C ARG A 181 -2.03 2.74 -8.20
N GLN A 182 -1.97 2.41 -6.91
CA GLN A 182 -0.79 2.67 -6.08
C GLN A 182 0.43 1.88 -6.55
N PHE A 183 0.25 0.59 -6.82
CA PHE A 183 1.36 -0.27 -7.27
C PHE A 183 1.87 0.13 -8.66
N ARG A 184 0.98 0.56 -9.55
CA ARG A 184 1.34 1.10 -10.87
C ARG A 184 2.34 2.25 -10.76
N THR A 185 2.18 3.15 -9.80
CA THR A 185 3.11 4.25 -9.56
C THR A 185 4.51 3.77 -9.23
N ILE A 186 4.62 2.77 -8.35
CA ILE A 186 5.90 2.18 -7.97
C ILE A 186 6.55 1.49 -9.17
N VAL A 187 5.76 0.74 -9.94
CA VAL A 187 6.25 0.05 -11.15
C VAL A 187 6.75 1.05 -12.19
N ILE A 188 6.04 2.15 -12.45
CA ILE A 188 6.46 3.20 -13.38
C ILE A 188 7.78 3.84 -12.92
N LEU A 189 7.92 4.14 -11.64
CA LEU A 189 9.15 4.70 -11.08
C LEU A 189 10.33 3.74 -11.26
N ILE A 190 10.15 2.47 -10.92
CA ILE A 190 11.19 1.44 -11.09
C ILE A 190 11.55 1.27 -12.58
N ALA A 191 10.54 1.23 -13.45
CA ALA A 191 10.75 1.11 -14.88
C ALA A 191 11.53 2.31 -15.45
N SER A 192 11.28 3.53 -14.98
CA SER A 192 12.05 4.71 -15.40
C SER A 192 13.52 4.65 -14.98
N MET A 193 13.79 4.19 -13.74
CA MET A 193 15.16 3.98 -13.28
C MET A 193 15.86 2.85 -14.06
N MET A 194 15.14 1.79 -14.37
CA MET A 194 15.64 0.67 -15.17
C MET A 194 15.96 1.14 -16.62
N LEU A 195 15.12 1.96 -17.22
CA LEU A 195 15.35 2.51 -18.55
C LEU A 195 16.61 3.38 -18.57
N LEU A 196 16.79 4.24 -17.58
CA LEU A 196 17.99 5.07 -17.44
C LEU A 196 19.24 4.22 -17.21
N TYR A 197 19.13 3.15 -16.43
CA TYR A 197 20.22 2.20 -16.25
C TYR A 197 20.58 1.49 -17.58
N LEU A 198 19.61 1.06 -18.36
CA LEU A 198 19.85 0.37 -19.64
C LEU A 198 20.66 1.21 -20.64
N MET A 199 20.54 2.55 -20.60
CA MET A 199 21.32 3.43 -21.47
C MET A 199 22.84 3.30 -21.25
N PHE A 200 23.27 3.07 -20.01
CA PHE A 200 24.68 3.14 -19.65
C PHE A 200 25.20 1.87 -18.95
N GLY A 201 24.33 1.14 -18.26
CA GLY A 201 24.74 0.02 -17.42
C GLY A 201 25.15 -1.24 -18.17
N LEU A 202 24.77 -1.38 -19.46
CA LEU A 202 25.21 -2.50 -20.30
C LEU A 202 26.65 -2.33 -20.79
N GLN A 203 27.15 -1.09 -20.80
CA GLN A 203 28.54 -0.81 -21.21
C GLN A 203 29.51 -1.22 -20.11
N ASP A 204 30.72 -1.68 -20.51
CA ASP A 204 31.65 -2.22 -19.55
C ASP A 204 32.63 -1.17 -19.00
N PRO A 205 32.91 -1.12 -17.66
CA PRO A 205 33.87 -0.21 -17.06
C PRO A 205 35.32 -0.41 -17.50
N ILE A 206 35.63 -1.50 -18.19
CA ILE A 206 36.99 -1.79 -18.74
C ILE A 206 37.50 -0.62 -19.57
N GLN A 207 36.63 0.02 -20.37
CA GLN A 207 36.99 1.19 -21.17
C GLN A 207 37.58 2.35 -20.34
N VAL A 208 37.22 2.45 -19.08
CA VAL A 208 37.69 3.51 -18.16
C VAL A 208 39.08 3.17 -17.59
N TYR A 209 39.44 1.88 -17.54
CA TYR A 209 40.76 1.44 -17.08
C TYR A 209 41.90 1.64 -18.10
N GLN A 210 41.65 2.41 -19.16
CA GLN A 210 42.62 2.69 -20.26
C GLN A 210 43.11 1.45 -21.03
N LEU A 211 42.31 0.43 -21.10
CA LEU A 211 42.60 -0.74 -21.91
C LEU A 211 42.06 -0.46 -23.34
N TYR A 212 42.70 0.51 -24.00
CA TYR A 212 42.34 0.94 -25.36
C TYR A 212 42.72 -0.11 -26.40
N THR A 213 41.79 -0.97 -26.74
CA THR A 213 41.80 -1.65 -28.01
C THR A 213 40.42 -1.54 -28.61
N THR A 214 40.35 -1.40 -29.91
CA THR A 214 39.10 -1.36 -30.68
C THR A 214 38.20 -2.58 -30.46
N GLU A 215 38.78 -3.67 -29.93
CA GLU A 215 38.05 -4.89 -29.55
C GLU A 215 37.19 -4.78 -28.28
N TYR A 216 37.33 -3.72 -27.49
CA TYR A 216 36.52 -3.49 -26.29
C TYR A 216 35.20 -2.74 -26.57
N MET A 217 34.98 -2.36 -27.80
CA MET A 217 33.71 -1.77 -28.19
C MET A 217 32.65 -2.86 -28.27
N TRP A 218 31.79 -2.87 -27.28
CA TRP A 218 30.66 -3.79 -27.24
C TRP A 218 29.49 -3.19 -28.03
N PHE A 219 28.76 -4.01 -28.81
CA PHE A 219 27.68 -3.54 -29.67
C PHE A 219 28.09 -2.40 -30.63
N ASN A 220 28.83 -2.70 -31.69
CA ASN A 220 29.08 -1.79 -32.81
C ASN A 220 29.54 -0.38 -32.43
N GLY A 221 30.48 -0.27 -31.48
CA GLY A 221 31.09 1.01 -31.17
C GLY A 221 30.46 1.80 -29.98
N MET A 222 29.51 1.25 -29.25
CA MET A 222 28.97 1.91 -28.06
C MET A 222 30.04 2.12 -26.98
N SER A 223 30.44 3.36 -26.76
CA SER A 223 31.30 3.75 -25.66
C SER A 223 30.63 4.82 -24.81
N TYR A 224 31.05 4.98 -23.54
CA TYR A 224 30.54 6.05 -22.69
C TYR A 224 30.78 7.44 -23.28
N ALA A 225 31.91 7.62 -24.01
CA ALA A 225 32.29 8.89 -24.62
C ALA A 225 31.55 9.15 -25.94
N ASN A 226 31.27 8.12 -26.70
CA ASN A 226 30.62 8.25 -28.01
C ASN A 226 29.64 7.11 -28.22
N PRO A 227 28.46 7.14 -27.58
CA PRO A 227 27.44 6.15 -27.85
C PRO A 227 26.86 6.38 -29.25
N ASP A 228 26.89 5.34 -30.05
CA ASP A 228 26.40 5.32 -31.45
C ASP A 228 24.87 5.25 -31.47
N ILE A 229 24.23 6.20 -30.76
CA ILE A 229 22.79 6.29 -30.66
C ILE A 229 22.33 7.54 -31.44
N PRO A 230 21.38 7.42 -32.36
CA PRO A 230 20.87 8.56 -33.10
C PRO A 230 20.30 9.65 -32.17
N LEU A 231 20.47 10.91 -32.56
CA LEU A 231 20.08 12.06 -31.74
C LEU A 231 18.60 12.03 -31.33
N TRP A 232 17.70 11.60 -32.24
CA TRP A 232 16.28 11.49 -31.95
C TRP A 232 15.98 10.46 -30.82
N MET A 233 16.76 9.38 -30.74
CA MET A 233 16.61 8.36 -29.70
C MET A 233 17.08 8.90 -28.36
N TRP A 234 18.16 9.69 -28.31
CA TRP A 234 18.62 10.41 -27.13
C TRP A 234 17.55 11.37 -26.59
N GLN A 235 16.96 12.16 -27.50
CA GLN A 235 15.92 13.10 -27.15
C GLN A 235 14.67 12.37 -26.65
N GLY A 236 14.23 11.33 -27.35
CA GLY A 236 13.09 10.52 -26.96
C GLY A 236 13.24 9.86 -25.60
N MET A 237 14.41 9.25 -25.33
CA MET A 237 14.70 8.66 -24.02
C MET A 237 14.75 9.70 -22.90
N SER A 238 15.32 10.88 -23.17
CA SER A 238 15.37 11.98 -22.21
C SER A 238 14.00 12.47 -21.81
N VAL A 239 13.11 12.65 -22.78
CA VAL A 239 11.72 13.05 -22.57
C VAL A 239 10.97 11.97 -21.78
N LEU A 240 11.15 10.71 -22.14
CA LEU A 240 10.47 9.58 -21.49
C LEU A 240 10.92 9.41 -20.04
N ILE A 241 12.22 9.60 -19.75
CA ILE A 241 12.75 9.57 -18.39
C ILE A 241 12.24 10.77 -17.58
N ALA A 242 12.29 11.98 -18.15
CA ALA A 242 11.78 13.17 -17.49
C ALA A 242 10.28 13.04 -17.18
N PHE A 243 9.50 12.57 -18.14
CA PHE A 243 8.06 12.34 -17.97
C PHE A 243 7.77 11.29 -16.88
N SER A 244 8.48 10.17 -16.88
CA SER A 244 8.29 9.12 -15.88
C SER A 244 8.72 9.57 -14.46
N LEU A 245 9.76 10.42 -14.35
CA LEU A 245 10.14 11.02 -13.06
C LEU A 245 9.09 12.02 -12.57
N VAL A 246 8.53 12.86 -13.45
CA VAL A 246 7.45 13.79 -13.11
C VAL A 246 6.21 13.02 -12.67
N LEU A 247 5.84 11.95 -13.39
CA LEU A 247 4.75 11.05 -12.97
C LEU A 247 5.03 10.40 -11.62
N GLY A 248 6.25 9.92 -11.39
CA GLY A 248 6.66 9.34 -10.12
C GLY A 248 6.54 10.34 -8.97
N PHE A 249 6.99 11.57 -9.18
CA PHE A 249 6.89 12.66 -8.19
C PHE A 249 5.43 13.10 -7.93
N TRP A 250 4.62 13.23 -8.98
CA TRP A 250 3.20 13.55 -8.87
C TRP A 250 2.44 12.49 -8.04
N ASN A 251 2.67 11.24 -8.34
CA ASN A 251 2.05 10.14 -7.62
C ASN A 251 2.56 10.01 -6.17
N LEU A 252 3.85 10.34 -5.90
CA LEU A 252 4.37 10.39 -4.53
C LEU A 252 3.66 11.46 -3.71
N ARG A 253 3.41 12.62 -4.30
CA ARG A 253 2.65 13.70 -3.65
C ARG A 253 1.23 13.25 -3.32
N GLU A 254 0.55 12.58 -4.25
CA GLU A 254 -0.79 12.04 -4.02
C GLU A 254 -0.78 10.97 -2.90
N TYR A 255 0.22 10.09 -2.91
CA TYR A 255 0.43 9.08 -1.87
C TYR A 255 0.73 9.69 -0.49
N SER A 256 1.62 10.67 -0.44
CA SER A 256 1.97 11.41 0.79
C SER A 256 0.74 12.13 1.37
N GLN A 257 -0.06 12.76 0.53
CA GLN A 257 -1.30 13.40 0.98
C GLN A 257 -2.33 12.42 1.53
N ILE A 258 -2.41 11.20 0.97
CA ILE A 258 -3.31 10.16 1.49
C ILE A 258 -2.83 9.69 2.86
N THR A 259 -1.52 9.44 3.02
CA THR A 259 -0.94 8.98 4.29
C THR A 259 -1.02 10.06 5.38
N VAL A 260 -0.79 11.32 5.04
CA VAL A 260 -0.97 12.44 5.97
C VAL A 260 -2.45 12.60 6.35
N ARG A 261 -3.37 12.50 5.38
CA ARG A 261 -4.81 12.54 5.67
C ARG A 261 -5.29 11.35 6.50
N GLU A 262 -4.71 10.17 6.34
CA GLU A 262 -5.02 9.01 7.18
C GLU A 262 -4.45 9.20 8.60
N ASN A 263 -3.25 9.77 8.75
CA ASN A 263 -2.67 10.13 10.04
C ASN A 263 -3.44 11.28 10.71
N ASP A 264 -3.80 12.32 9.96
CA ASP A 264 -4.61 13.44 10.47
C ASP A 264 -6.01 12.97 10.88
N ARG A 265 -6.58 12.00 10.16
CA ARG A 265 -7.83 11.34 10.55
C ARG A 265 -7.65 10.50 11.81
N ALA A 266 -6.54 9.78 11.96
CA ALA A 266 -6.23 9.01 13.17
C ALA A 266 -6.08 9.94 14.38
N VAL A 267 -5.30 11.01 14.27
CA VAL A 267 -5.11 12.05 15.31
C VAL A 267 -6.42 12.84 15.56
N SER A 268 -7.19 13.13 14.51
CA SER A 268 -8.51 13.75 14.65
C SER A 268 -9.52 12.85 15.35
N LEU A 269 -9.45 11.55 15.13
CA LEU A 269 -10.29 10.57 15.83
C LEU A 269 -9.84 10.38 17.29
N GLU A 270 -8.55 10.48 17.58
CA GLU A 270 -8.02 10.48 18.95
C GLU A 270 -8.45 11.73 19.72
N ARG A 271 -8.41 12.92 19.08
CA ARG A 271 -9.00 14.14 19.62
C ARG A 271 -10.53 14.09 19.76
N LYS A 272 -11.21 13.34 18.86
CA LYS A 272 -12.66 13.09 18.96
C LYS A 272 -12.99 12.07 20.04
N PHE A 273 -12.03 11.28 20.50
CA PHE A 273 -12.16 10.45 21.70
C PHE A 273 -12.26 11.30 22.96
N ASP A 274 -11.50 12.39 23.06
CA ASP A 274 -11.67 13.40 24.11
C ASP A 274 -13.03 14.12 23.99
N THR A 275 -13.55 14.27 22.77
CA THR A 275 -14.92 14.74 22.51
C THR A 275 -15.98 13.64 22.76
N ALA A 276 -15.61 12.36 22.79
CA ALA A 276 -16.51 11.26 23.17
C ALA A 276 -16.88 11.31 24.68
N SER A 277 -16.08 11.96 25.51
CA SER A 277 -16.51 12.34 26.87
C SER A 277 -17.70 13.31 26.84
N MET A 278 -17.79 14.17 25.81
CA MET A 278 -19.02 14.93 25.52
C MET A 278 -20.17 14.02 25.05
N GLY A 279 -19.90 12.97 24.28
CA GLY A 279 -20.89 12.00 23.85
C GLY A 279 -21.52 11.23 25.01
N VAL A 280 -20.74 10.89 26.04
CA VAL A 280 -21.25 10.31 27.29
C VAL A 280 -22.18 11.31 27.98
N SER A 281 -21.88 12.59 27.95
CA SER A 281 -22.76 13.63 28.50
C SER A 281 -24.11 13.71 27.76
N VAL A 282 -24.09 13.67 26.41
CA VAL A 282 -25.31 13.65 25.57
C VAL A 282 -26.11 12.38 25.81
N PHE A 283 -25.45 11.24 25.96
CA PHE A 283 -26.08 9.96 26.30
C PHE A 283 -26.73 9.98 27.65
N VAL A 284 -26.03 10.43 28.69
CA VAL A 284 -26.58 10.58 30.05
C VAL A 284 -27.79 11.53 30.04
N HIS A 285 -27.72 12.61 29.27
CA HIS A 285 -28.84 13.54 29.11
C HIS A 285 -30.03 12.88 28.42
N SER A 286 -29.80 12.06 27.40
CA SER A 286 -30.87 11.32 26.70
C SER A 286 -31.53 10.26 27.58
N ILE A 287 -30.76 9.46 28.33
CA ILE A 287 -31.31 8.50 29.30
C ILE A 287 -32.12 9.24 30.38
N LYS A 288 -31.60 10.36 30.90
CA LYS A 288 -32.32 11.17 31.85
C LYS A 288 -33.69 11.62 31.31
N ASN A 289 -33.75 12.06 30.05
CA ASN A 289 -35.01 12.47 29.40
C ASN A 289 -35.98 11.31 29.24
N GLN A 290 -35.50 10.11 28.89
CA GLN A 290 -36.31 8.91 28.79
C GLN A 290 -36.84 8.45 30.15
N LEU A 291 -36.01 8.48 31.20
CA LEU A 291 -36.44 8.20 32.56
C LEU A 291 -37.49 9.20 33.05
N LEU A 292 -37.37 10.49 32.69
CA LEU A 292 -38.37 11.49 32.98
C LEU A 292 -39.68 11.22 32.24
N ALA A 293 -39.64 10.84 30.97
CA ALA A 293 -40.81 10.47 30.19
C ALA A 293 -41.48 9.19 30.74
N ALA A 294 -40.69 8.17 31.11
CA ALA A 294 -41.20 6.97 31.76
C ALA A 294 -41.89 7.30 33.10
N ARG A 295 -41.32 8.22 33.88
CA ARG A 295 -41.92 8.69 35.14
C ARG A 295 -43.25 9.40 34.93
N VAL A 296 -43.40 10.16 33.82
CA VAL A 296 -44.66 10.81 33.46
C VAL A 296 -45.70 9.76 33.05
N ALA A 297 -45.30 8.76 32.24
CA ALA A 297 -46.20 7.66 31.84
C ALA A 297 -46.66 6.85 33.05
N TYR A 298 -45.73 6.57 34.02
CA TYR A 298 -46.05 5.90 35.28
C TYR A 298 -47.04 6.68 36.11
N LYS A 299 -46.87 8.01 36.27
CA LYS A 299 -47.85 8.85 37.01
C LYS A 299 -49.23 8.87 36.33
N LYS A 300 -49.30 8.86 34.99
CA LYS A 300 -50.56 8.78 34.26
C LYS A 300 -51.25 7.43 34.48
N LEU A 301 -50.50 6.34 34.48
CA LEU A 301 -50.97 5.01 34.81
C LEU A 301 -51.55 4.95 36.26
N GLU A 302 -50.81 5.52 37.24
CA GLU A 302 -51.21 5.59 38.65
C GLU A 302 -52.51 6.42 38.82
N GLN A 303 -52.64 7.54 38.09
CA GLN A 303 -53.84 8.36 38.07
C GLN A 303 -55.06 7.64 37.47
N GLU A 304 -54.84 6.84 36.42
CA GLU A 304 -55.94 6.08 35.79
C GLU A 304 -56.39 4.93 36.69
N LEU A 305 -55.46 4.26 37.40
CA LEU A 305 -55.74 3.22 38.36
C LEU A 305 -56.49 3.74 39.59
N ALA A 306 -56.34 5.02 39.96
CA ALA A 306 -57.02 5.65 41.08
C ALA A 306 -58.46 6.10 40.75
N LYS A 307 -58.92 6.00 39.53
CA LYS A 307 -60.28 6.37 39.12
C LYS A 307 -61.29 5.29 39.48
N PRO A 308 -62.53 5.66 39.85
CA PRO A 308 -63.60 4.69 40.17
C PRO A 308 -64.00 3.84 38.94
N GLU A 309 -64.02 4.42 37.77
CA GLU A 309 -64.18 3.72 36.49
C GLU A 309 -62.83 3.74 35.75
N GLN A 310 -62.23 2.57 35.64
CA GLN A 310 -60.93 2.39 34.99
C GLN A 310 -61.10 2.16 33.47
N ASP A 311 -60.36 2.87 32.67
CA ASP A 311 -60.35 2.66 31.20
C ASP A 311 -59.25 1.63 30.89
N GLU A 312 -59.63 0.35 30.69
CA GLU A 312 -58.74 -0.76 30.42
C GLU A 312 -57.83 -0.50 29.21
N LYS A 313 -58.37 0.15 28.14
CA LYS A 313 -57.55 0.47 26.95
C LYS A 313 -56.42 1.45 27.26
N LYS A 314 -56.70 2.47 28.08
CA LYS A 314 -55.64 3.42 28.47
C LYS A 314 -54.61 2.79 29.41
N LEU A 315 -55.00 1.89 30.25
CA LEU A 315 -54.09 1.14 31.11
C LEU A 315 -53.17 0.28 30.26
N GLU A 316 -53.70 -0.45 29.30
CA GLU A 316 -52.93 -1.26 28.35
C GLU A 316 -51.96 -0.40 27.53
N GLU A 317 -52.40 0.77 27.06
CA GLU A 317 -51.59 1.72 26.29
C GLU A 317 -50.41 2.27 27.11
N TYR A 318 -50.62 2.64 28.37
CA TYR A 318 -49.53 3.11 29.25
C TYR A 318 -48.58 2.00 29.65
N LEU A 319 -49.03 0.78 29.86
CA LEU A 319 -48.20 -0.38 30.13
C LEU A 319 -47.30 -0.69 28.92
N HIS A 320 -47.87 -0.76 27.72
CA HIS A 320 -47.12 -1.00 26.49
C HIS A 320 -46.10 0.13 26.20
N LEU A 321 -46.48 1.38 26.49
CA LEU A 321 -45.57 2.51 26.37
C LEU A 321 -44.37 2.37 27.33
N LEU A 322 -44.59 1.98 28.59
CA LEU A 322 -43.53 1.78 29.59
C LEU A 322 -42.64 0.60 29.21
N GLU A 323 -43.21 -0.50 28.72
CA GLU A 323 -42.43 -1.66 28.24
C GLU A 323 -41.54 -1.27 27.07
N THR A 324 -42.09 -0.61 26.03
CA THR A 324 -41.35 -0.12 24.87
C THR A 324 -40.22 0.84 25.28
N MET A 325 -40.45 1.72 26.24
CA MET A 325 -39.43 2.65 26.75
C MET A 325 -38.31 1.93 27.49
N ASN A 326 -38.65 0.90 28.28
CA ASN A 326 -37.68 0.10 29.00
C ASN A 326 -36.78 -0.70 28.06
N ASP A 327 -37.37 -1.39 27.08
CA ASP A 327 -36.65 -2.15 26.07
C ASP A 327 -35.73 -1.24 25.23
N THR A 328 -36.21 -0.07 24.87
CA THR A 328 -35.40 0.94 24.16
C THR A 328 -34.22 1.40 25.02
N MET A 329 -34.39 1.62 26.33
CA MET A 329 -33.31 1.99 27.23
C MET A 329 -32.26 0.87 27.38
N LEU A 330 -32.72 -0.37 27.57
CA LEU A 330 -31.81 -1.53 27.67
C LEU A 330 -30.99 -1.71 26.40
N GLN A 331 -31.62 -1.67 25.23
CA GLN A 331 -30.93 -1.76 23.96
C GLN A 331 -29.86 -0.65 23.83
N ARG A 332 -30.18 0.56 24.20
CA ARG A 332 -29.27 1.71 24.17
C ARG A 332 -28.08 1.56 25.12
N MET A 333 -28.32 1.06 26.33
CA MET A 333 -27.25 0.77 27.30
C MET A 333 -26.32 -0.33 26.76
N GLU A 334 -26.85 -1.37 26.12
CA GLU A 334 -26.04 -2.41 25.50
C GLU A 334 -25.17 -1.89 24.34
N GLU A 335 -25.72 -1.05 23.47
CA GLU A 335 -24.98 -0.42 22.36
C GLU A 335 -23.82 0.45 22.89
N LEU A 336 -24.06 1.25 23.93
CA LEU A 336 -23.00 2.03 24.57
C LEU A 336 -21.97 1.12 25.22
N TYR A 337 -22.40 0.13 26.01
CA TYR A 337 -21.50 -0.81 26.66
C TYR A 337 -20.61 -1.54 25.66
N ARG A 338 -21.16 -2.00 24.54
CA ARG A 338 -20.40 -2.62 23.47
C ARG A 338 -19.38 -1.67 22.85
N SER A 339 -19.75 -0.41 22.63
CA SER A 339 -18.85 0.60 22.05
C SER A 339 -17.69 0.99 22.98
N VAL A 340 -17.91 0.96 24.30
CA VAL A 340 -16.89 1.26 25.33
C VAL A 340 -16.03 0.02 25.62
N LYS A 341 -16.60 -1.18 25.62
CA LYS A 341 -15.91 -2.45 25.94
C LYS A 341 -14.99 -2.95 24.83
N SER A 342 -14.94 -2.32 23.65
CA SER A 342 -14.02 -2.67 22.55
C SER A 342 -12.53 -2.63 22.91
N SER A 343 -12.20 -2.34 24.19
CA SER A 343 -10.82 -2.23 24.70
C SER A 343 -10.11 -3.58 24.90
N TYR A 344 -10.80 -4.70 24.91
CA TYR A 344 -10.21 -6.04 25.11
C TYR A 344 -10.48 -6.94 23.91
N ILE A 345 -9.64 -6.81 22.87
CA ILE A 345 -9.70 -7.65 21.68
C ILE A 345 -8.72 -8.81 21.84
N SER A 346 -9.21 -10.04 21.69
CA SER A 346 -8.39 -11.25 21.66
C SER A 346 -8.09 -11.65 20.23
N LEU A 347 -6.87 -11.34 19.75
CA LEU A 347 -6.46 -11.68 18.40
C LEU A 347 -6.02 -13.14 18.30
N THR A 348 -6.80 -13.96 17.63
CA THR A 348 -6.51 -15.37 17.35
C THR A 348 -6.47 -15.61 15.82
N PRO A 349 -5.72 -16.62 15.34
CA PRO A 349 -5.78 -17.01 13.93
C PRO A 349 -7.18 -17.48 13.56
N THR A 350 -7.89 -16.69 12.76
CA THR A 350 -9.30 -16.90 12.39
C THR A 350 -9.44 -16.95 10.88
N SER A 351 -10.30 -17.83 10.36
CA SER A 351 -10.61 -17.93 8.94
C SER A 351 -11.54 -16.78 8.52
N ALA A 352 -11.26 -16.17 7.37
CA ALA A 352 -12.17 -15.18 6.78
C ALA A 352 -13.54 -15.79 6.44
N GLU A 353 -13.56 -17.06 6.02
CA GLU A 353 -14.78 -17.81 5.71
C GLU A 353 -15.69 -17.95 6.95
N GLU A 354 -15.11 -18.21 8.13
CA GLU A 354 -15.86 -18.32 9.38
C GLU A 354 -16.57 -17.00 9.74
N ILE A 355 -15.86 -15.87 9.64
CA ILE A 355 -16.42 -14.54 9.93
C ILE A 355 -17.57 -14.21 8.96
N VAL A 356 -17.36 -14.47 7.66
CA VAL A 356 -18.39 -14.25 6.63
C VAL A 356 -19.62 -15.10 6.90
N ARG A 357 -19.43 -16.39 7.16
CA ARG A 357 -20.52 -17.33 7.44
C ARG A 357 -21.37 -16.88 8.64
N LEU A 358 -20.72 -16.51 9.76
CA LEU A 358 -21.40 -16.06 10.96
C LEU A 358 -22.16 -14.75 10.74
N ALA A 359 -21.55 -13.78 10.05
CA ALA A 359 -22.20 -12.49 9.76
C ALA A 359 -23.38 -12.65 8.79
N ALA A 360 -23.24 -13.46 7.74
CA ALA A 360 -24.30 -13.74 6.78
C ALA A 360 -25.45 -14.50 7.42
N GLN A 361 -25.18 -15.49 8.27
CA GLN A 361 -26.19 -16.24 9.00
C GLN A 361 -27.02 -15.31 9.91
N ARG A 362 -26.35 -14.43 10.67
CA ARG A 362 -27.03 -13.48 11.54
C ARG A 362 -27.84 -12.46 10.76
N PHE A 363 -27.34 -12.02 9.60
CA PHE A 363 -28.07 -11.12 8.72
C PHE A 363 -29.35 -11.78 8.18
N ALA A 364 -29.26 -13.01 7.67
CA ALA A 364 -30.38 -13.76 7.14
C ALA A 364 -31.45 -14.05 8.20
N GLN A 365 -31.06 -14.28 9.46
CA GLN A 365 -32.02 -14.45 10.58
C GLN A 365 -32.85 -13.21 10.84
N LYS A 366 -32.24 -12.01 10.73
CA LYS A 366 -32.95 -10.75 10.98
C LYS A 366 -33.73 -10.26 9.77
N TYR A 367 -33.25 -10.52 8.56
CA TYR A 367 -33.82 -10.05 7.30
C TYR A 367 -34.06 -11.20 6.33
N PRO A 368 -34.99 -12.12 6.60
CA PRO A 368 -35.22 -13.32 5.79
C PRO A 368 -35.69 -13.03 4.36
N GLU A 369 -36.27 -11.85 4.14
CA GLU A 369 -36.81 -11.43 2.85
C GLU A 369 -35.73 -10.91 1.87
N VAL A 370 -34.47 -10.81 2.31
CA VAL A 370 -33.40 -10.20 1.53
C VAL A 370 -32.39 -11.25 1.11
N SER A 371 -32.15 -11.34 -0.20
CA SER A 371 -31.08 -12.16 -0.74
C SER A 371 -29.74 -11.44 -0.58
N LEU A 372 -28.91 -11.90 0.37
CA LEU A 372 -27.50 -11.48 0.47
C LEU A 372 -26.70 -12.26 -0.56
N GLU A 373 -26.05 -11.57 -1.49
CA GLU A 373 -25.12 -12.17 -2.44
C GLU A 373 -23.73 -12.32 -1.78
N VAL A 374 -23.35 -13.56 -1.44
CA VAL A 374 -22.02 -13.86 -0.90
C VAL A 374 -21.17 -14.48 -2.00
N LEU A 375 -20.10 -13.77 -2.41
CA LEU A 375 -19.14 -14.28 -3.38
C LEU A 375 -18.21 -15.34 -2.76
N PRO A 376 -17.59 -16.22 -3.57
CA PRO A 376 -16.67 -17.23 -3.05
C PRO A 376 -15.58 -16.63 -2.18
N VAL A 377 -15.41 -17.17 -0.97
CA VAL A 377 -14.45 -16.66 0.02
C VAL A 377 -13.12 -17.42 -0.13
N PRO A 378 -11.99 -16.71 -0.29
CA PRO A 378 -10.68 -17.35 -0.36
C PRO A 378 -10.29 -17.95 1.00
N GLN A 379 -9.54 -19.07 0.97
CA GLN A 379 -9.00 -19.71 2.17
C GLN A 379 -7.84 -18.91 2.76
N VAL A 380 -8.15 -17.89 3.53
CA VAL A 380 -7.17 -16.99 4.15
C VAL A 380 -7.39 -16.89 5.66
N LEU A 381 -6.28 -16.72 6.38
CA LEU A 381 -6.27 -16.50 7.81
C LEU A 381 -5.91 -15.05 8.12
N LEU A 382 -6.51 -14.52 9.18
CA LEU A 382 -6.18 -13.23 9.77
C LEU A 382 -6.05 -13.39 11.29
N LEU A 383 -5.29 -12.50 11.94
CA LEU A 383 -5.30 -12.39 13.39
C LEU A 383 -6.49 -11.52 13.77
N ALA A 384 -7.53 -12.16 14.32
CA ALA A 384 -8.78 -11.50 14.56
C ALA A 384 -9.49 -11.99 15.81
N ASP A 385 -10.27 -11.10 16.40
CA ASP A 385 -11.36 -11.46 17.30
C ASP A 385 -12.60 -11.75 16.45
N SER A 386 -12.93 -13.03 16.31
CA SER A 386 -14.05 -13.49 15.47
C SER A 386 -15.38 -12.83 15.85
N THR A 387 -15.64 -12.65 17.14
CA THR A 387 -16.90 -12.07 17.64
C THR A 387 -17.04 -10.61 17.24
N HIS A 388 -16.02 -9.81 17.50
CA HIS A 388 -16.03 -8.38 17.19
C HIS A 388 -16.01 -8.09 15.68
N LEU A 389 -15.26 -8.88 14.89
CA LEU A 389 -15.27 -8.70 13.44
C LEU A 389 -16.57 -9.16 12.79
N THR A 390 -17.17 -10.23 13.27
CA THR A 390 -18.50 -10.67 12.83
C THR A 390 -19.54 -9.59 13.10
N GLU A 391 -19.52 -8.97 14.28
CA GLU A 391 -20.42 -7.85 14.61
C GLU A 391 -20.16 -6.63 13.73
N ALA A 392 -18.90 -6.29 13.47
CA ALA A 392 -18.55 -5.18 12.60
C ALA A 392 -19.05 -5.41 11.15
N LEU A 393 -18.87 -6.63 10.65
CA LEU A 393 -19.33 -7.00 9.30
C LEU A 393 -20.87 -7.00 9.23
N TYR A 394 -21.54 -7.52 10.26
CA TYR A 394 -22.99 -7.48 10.38
C TYR A 394 -23.55 -6.04 10.37
N ASN A 395 -22.87 -5.12 11.07
CA ASN A 395 -23.25 -3.70 11.08
C ASN A 395 -23.12 -3.07 9.67
N LEU A 396 -22.10 -3.43 8.89
CA LEU A 396 -21.97 -2.96 7.51
C LEU A 396 -23.09 -3.51 6.62
N LEU A 397 -23.41 -4.80 6.75
CA LEU A 397 -24.52 -5.43 6.00
C LEU A 397 -25.86 -4.79 6.32
N THR A 398 -26.14 -4.55 7.60
CA THR A 398 -27.37 -3.89 8.06
C THR A 398 -27.47 -2.47 7.51
N ASN A 399 -26.38 -1.70 7.56
CA ASN A 399 -26.35 -0.34 7.01
C ASN A 399 -26.59 -0.34 5.49
N GLY A 400 -26.01 -1.28 4.75
CA GLY A 400 -26.24 -1.45 3.31
C GLY A 400 -27.70 -1.76 3.00
N TYR A 401 -28.30 -2.69 3.74
CA TYR A 401 -29.71 -3.03 3.59
C TYR A 401 -30.61 -1.83 3.86
N GLU A 402 -30.43 -1.15 4.96
CA GLU A 402 -31.21 0.05 5.31
C GLU A 402 -31.07 1.15 4.26
N ALA A 403 -29.89 1.32 3.64
CA ALA A 403 -29.67 2.25 2.54
C ALA A 403 -30.43 1.83 1.28
N THR A 404 -30.54 0.53 1.00
CA THR A 404 -31.35 0.03 -0.13
C THR A 404 -32.85 0.24 0.10
N VAL A 405 -33.34 0.06 1.32
CA VAL A 405 -34.73 0.37 1.70
C VAL A 405 -35.00 1.85 1.52
N ALA A 406 -34.15 2.71 2.01
CA ALA A 406 -34.29 4.16 1.92
C ALA A 406 -34.23 4.68 0.47
N SER A 407 -33.64 3.94 -0.48
CA SER A 407 -33.60 4.32 -1.89
C SER A 407 -34.94 4.14 -2.63
N GLY A 408 -35.84 3.34 -2.06
CA GLY A 408 -37.14 3.02 -2.70
C GLY A 408 -37.04 2.14 -3.95
N ARG A 409 -35.83 1.62 -4.28
CA ARG A 409 -35.65 0.77 -5.48
C ARG A 409 -36.28 -0.60 -5.30
N PRO A 410 -36.89 -1.16 -6.37
CA PRO A 410 -37.45 -2.51 -6.33
C PRO A 410 -36.38 -3.60 -6.29
N ASP A 411 -35.22 -3.37 -6.94
CA ASP A 411 -34.08 -4.30 -7.07
C ASP A 411 -33.04 -4.08 -5.96
N ARG A 412 -33.41 -4.35 -4.72
CA ARG A 412 -32.50 -4.18 -3.56
C ARG A 412 -31.43 -5.26 -3.58
N ARG A 413 -30.16 -4.84 -3.56
CA ARG A 413 -29.00 -5.75 -3.57
C ARG A 413 -28.00 -5.35 -2.50
N VAL A 414 -27.58 -6.34 -1.74
CA VAL A 414 -26.42 -6.25 -0.83
C VAL A 414 -25.50 -7.42 -1.16
N ALA A 415 -24.26 -7.12 -1.44
CA ALA A 415 -23.25 -8.11 -1.78
C ALA A 415 -22.10 -8.08 -0.78
N LEU A 416 -21.53 -9.24 -0.47
CA LEU A 416 -20.39 -9.44 0.38
C LEU A 416 -19.30 -10.21 -0.38
N ALA A 417 -18.13 -9.61 -0.52
CA ALA A 417 -16.96 -10.23 -1.13
C ALA A 417 -15.76 -10.19 -0.20
N VAL A 418 -14.87 -11.17 -0.35
CA VAL A 418 -13.56 -11.17 0.34
C VAL A 418 -12.46 -11.28 -0.71
N HIS A 419 -11.51 -10.36 -0.65
CA HIS A 419 -10.37 -10.32 -1.55
C HIS A 419 -9.08 -10.65 -0.79
N ASP A 420 -8.30 -11.60 -1.31
CA ASP A 420 -6.97 -11.93 -0.79
C ASP A 420 -5.93 -11.05 -1.48
N GLU A 421 -5.66 -9.91 -0.88
CA GLU A 421 -4.65 -8.98 -1.36
C GLU A 421 -3.31 -9.23 -0.66
N ARG A 422 -2.26 -8.81 -1.28
CA ARG A 422 -0.85 -9.00 -0.94
C ARG A 422 -0.50 -9.15 0.56
N LEU A 423 -0.86 -8.16 1.40
CA LEU A 423 -0.63 -8.13 2.85
C LEU A 423 -1.94 -8.03 3.63
N TRP A 424 -3.06 -7.95 2.93
CA TRP A 424 -4.35 -7.62 3.48
C TRP A 424 -5.40 -8.63 3.05
N VAL A 425 -6.32 -8.91 3.94
CA VAL A 425 -7.61 -9.52 3.62
C VAL A 425 -8.62 -8.37 3.61
N VAL A 426 -9.35 -8.21 2.52
CA VAL A 426 -10.29 -7.10 2.36
C VAL A 426 -11.70 -7.64 2.26
N PHE A 427 -12.55 -7.29 3.22
CA PHE A 427 -13.97 -7.56 3.18
C PHE A 427 -14.66 -6.37 2.51
N GLU A 428 -15.35 -6.61 1.42
CA GLU A 428 -16.14 -5.61 0.68
C GLU A 428 -17.62 -5.86 0.91
N VAL A 429 -18.31 -4.87 1.46
CA VAL A 429 -19.77 -4.84 1.55
C VAL A 429 -20.27 -3.77 0.58
N ARG A 430 -21.03 -4.20 -0.41
CA ARG A 430 -21.56 -3.34 -1.47
C ARG A 430 -23.09 -3.33 -1.46
N ASP A 431 -23.66 -2.15 -1.55
CA ASP A 431 -25.11 -1.95 -1.70
C ASP A 431 -25.41 -1.07 -2.92
N ASN A 432 -26.63 -1.19 -3.44
CA ASN A 432 -27.19 -0.32 -4.47
C ASN A 432 -28.19 0.70 -3.90
N GLY A 433 -27.97 1.13 -2.67
CA GLY A 433 -28.84 2.04 -1.93
C GLY A 433 -28.76 3.50 -2.38
N CYS A 434 -29.21 4.39 -1.49
CA CYS A 434 -29.26 5.84 -1.77
C CYS A 434 -27.89 6.53 -1.91
N GLY A 435 -26.78 5.85 -1.55
CA GLY A 435 -25.43 6.41 -1.57
C GLY A 435 -25.27 7.67 -0.73
N MET A 436 -24.06 8.25 -0.77
CA MET A 436 -23.69 9.39 0.08
C MET A 436 -22.98 10.48 -0.71
N THR A 437 -23.22 11.73 -0.30
CA THR A 437 -22.48 12.91 -0.77
C THR A 437 -21.06 12.94 -0.17
N ARG A 438 -20.13 13.71 -0.77
CA ARG A 438 -18.77 13.89 -0.23
C ARG A 438 -18.76 14.50 1.18
N GLN A 439 -19.77 15.31 1.53
CA GLN A 439 -19.87 15.90 2.87
C GLN A 439 -20.30 14.87 3.91
N GLU A 440 -21.26 14.01 3.56
CA GLU A 440 -21.71 12.90 4.40
C GLU A 440 -20.57 11.91 4.63
N GLN A 441 -19.85 11.48 3.59
CA GLN A 441 -18.69 10.55 3.70
C GLN A 441 -17.60 11.03 4.67
N LYS A 442 -17.48 12.32 4.92
CA LYS A 442 -16.53 12.87 5.90
C LYS A 442 -16.99 12.70 7.36
N LYS A 443 -18.30 12.59 7.56
CA LYS A 443 -18.93 12.58 8.90
C LYS A 443 -19.39 11.21 9.35
N ILE A 444 -19.52 10.22 8.44
CA ILE A 444 -20.09 8.90 8.76
C ILE A 444 -19.36 8.12 9.86
N TYR A 445 -18.11 8.47 10.14
CA TYR A 445 -17.31 7.87 11.21
C TYR A 445 -17.36 8.68 12.52
N ASP A 446 -18.05 9.81 12.52
CA ASP A 446 -18.23 10.61 13.73
C ASP A 446 -19.23 9.89 14.65
N PRO A 447 -18.94 9.76 15.94
CA PRO A 447 -19.89 9.15 16.88
C PRO A 447 -21.18 9.97 16.90
N PHE A 448 -22.31 9.27 16.98
CA PHE A 448 -23.65 9.85 16.98
C PHE A 448 -24.10 10.56 15.68
N TYR A 449 -23.30 10.47 14.60
CA TYR A 449 -23.72 10.97 13.31
C TYR A 449 -24.68 9.98 12.64
N THR A 450 -25.89 10.45 12.34
CA THR A 450 -26.90 9.69 11.60
C THR A 450 -27.77 10.63 10.73
N ASN A 451 -28.10 10.20 9.52
CA ASN A 451 -29.09 10.85 8.65
C ASN A 451 -30.47 10.21 8.80
N LYS A 452 -30.58 9.18 9.66
CA LYS A 452 -31.81 8.41 9.87
C LYS A 452 -32.57 8.96 11.07
N ASN A 453 -33.80 8.51 11.21
CA ASN A 453 -34.67 8.93 12.32
C ASN A 453 -33.98 8.62 13.68
N THR A 454 -33.68 9.64 14.47
CA THR A 454 -32.89 9.57 15.71
C THR A 454 -33.56 8.75 16.83
N ASN A 455 -34.86 8.42 16.69
CA ASN A 455 -35.56 7.61 17.67
C ASN A 455 -35.06 6.16 17.73
N PHE A 456 -34.54 5.63 16.63
CA PHE A 456 -34.10 4.23 16.50
C PHE A 456 -32.62 4.04 16.16
N ASN A 457 -31.94 5.06 15.64
CA ASN A 457 -30.56 4.95 15.13
C ASN A 457 -29.66 6.01 15.75
N TRP A 458 -28.70 5.57 16.58
CA TRP A 458 -27.81 6.45 17.33
C TRP A 458 -26.53 6.86 16.59
N GLY A 459 -26.33 6.41 15.36
CA GLY A 459 -25.12 6.72 14.61
C GLY A 459 -23.84 6.10 15.19
N MET A 460 -23.95 5.04 16.02
CA MET A 460 -22.81 4.37 16.64
C MET A 460 -22.28 3.19 15.83
N GLY A 461 -23.06 2.62 14.91
CA GLY A 461 -22.69 1.40 14.18
C GLY A 461 -21.41 1.54 13.35
N LEU A 462 -21.29 2.58 12.51
CA LEU A 462 -20.07 2.81 11.71
C LEU A 462 -18.87 3.27 12.55
N TYR A 463 -19.11 3.99 13.63
CA TYR A 463 -18.08 4.32 14.61
C TYR A 463 -17.50 3.04 15.24
N TYR A 464 -18.37 2.11 15.70
CA TYR A 464 -17.96 0.80 16.22
C TYR A 464 -17.14 0.02 15.18
N VAL A 465 -17.62 -0.10 13.93
CA VAL A 465 -16.88 -0.76 12.85
C VAL A 465 -15.48 -0.16 12.70
N CYS A 466 -15.38 1.17 12.68
CA CYS A 466 -14.11 1.86 12.56
C CYS A 466 -13.15 1.54 13.71
N GLN A 467 -13.65 1.48 14.96
CA GLN A 467 -12.84 1.14 16.14
C GLN A 467 -12.35 -0.31 16.08
N ILE A 468 -13.24 -1.26 15.77
CA ILE A 468 -12.88 -2.69 15.66
C ILE A 468 -11.83 -2.90 14.57
N VAL A 469 -12.02 -2.32 13.39
CA VAL A 469 -11.04 -2.43 12.30
C VAL A 469 -9.67 -1.87 12.71
N LYS A 470 -9.64 -0.72 13.40
CA LYS A 470 -8.39 -0.14 13.92
C LYS A 470 -7.71 -0.99 14.97
N SER A 471 -8.48 -1.54 15.91
CA SER A 471 -7.95 -2.42 16.96
C SER A 471 -7.39 -3.72 16.39
N HIS A 472 -7.81 -4.11 15.18
CA HIS A 472 -7.23 -5.19 14.38
C HIS A 472 -6.08 -4.72 13.47
N LEU A 473 -5.51 -3.54 13.70
CA LEU A 473 -4.45 -2.94 12.88
C LEU A 473 -4.84 -2.77 11.40
N GLY A 474 -6.13 -2.62 11.14
CA GLY A 474 -6.72 -2.49 9.82
C GLY A 474 -7.08 -1.06 9.44
N ALA A 475 -7.70 -0.91 8.27
CA ALA A 475 -8.24 0.34 7.77
C ALA A 475 -9.63 0.14 7.17
N LEU A 476 -10.54 1.08 7.42
CA LEU A 476 -11.89 1.09 6.85
C LEU A 476 -11.96 2.19 5.77
N ARG A 477 -12.44 1.82 4.58
CA ARG A 477 -12.63 2.72 3.45
C ARG A 477 -14.06 2.68 2.96
N VAL A 478 -14.48 3.78 2.33
CA VAL A 478 -15.79 3.91 1.71
C VAL A 478 -15.65 4.54 0.33
N GLU A 479 -16.36 3.96 -0.63
CA GLU A 479 -16.60 4.53 -1.95
C GLU A 479 -18.11 4.62 -2.12
N SER A 480 -18.63 5.82 -2.36
CA SER A 480 -20.07 6.03 -2.48
C SER A 480 -20.37 7.15 -3.46
N VAL A 481 -21.41 6.94 -4.25
CA VAL A 481 -21.99 7.92 -5.18
C VAL A 481 -23.46 8.07 -4.87
N LYS A 482 -23.91 9.31 -4.73
CA LYS A 482 -25.31 9.60 -4.43
C LYS A 482 -26.24 9.00 -5.49
N ASN A 483 -27.25 8.28 -5.03
CA ASN A 483 -28.24 7.54 -5.84
C ASN A 483 -27.69 6.34 -6.65
N GLU A 484 -26.44 5.93 -6.45
CA GLU A 484 -25.89 4.73 -7.10
C GLU A 484 -25.64 3.59 -6.11
N GLY A 485 -25.19 3.93 -4.89
CA GLY A 485 -24.91 2.97 -3.82
C GLY A 485 -23.62 3.26 -3.08
N THR A 486 -23.22 2.28 -2.25
CA THR A 486 -22.00 2.39 -1.42
C THR A 486 -21.24 1.07 -1.42
N SER A 487 -19.90 1.16 -1.41
CA SER A 487 -19.00 0.04 -1.11
C SER A 487 -18.14 0.39 0.10
N PHE A 488 -18.20 -0.42 1.14
CA PHE A 488 -17.30 -0.37 2.29
C PHE A 488 -16.21 -1.43 2.13
N PHE A 489 -14.96 -1.05 2.37
CA PHE A 489 -13.80 -1.94 2.32
C PHE A 489 -13.15 -1.99 3.71
N MET A 490 -13.28 -3.13 4.38
CA MET A 490 -12.63 -3.41 5.66
C MET A 490 -11.35 -4.19 5.40
N GLN A 491 -10.21 -3.54 5.56
CA GLN A 491 -8.87 -4.07 5.29
C GLN A 491 -8.23 -4.55 6.58
N LEU A 492 -7.82 -5.80 6.64
CA LEU A 492 -7.21 -6.40 7.82
C LEU A 492 -5.89 -7.07 7.45
N PRO A 493 -4.87 -7.06 8.34
CA PRO A 493 -3.60 -7.71 8.09
C PRO A 493 -3.79 -9.21 7.87
N ARG A 494 -3.22 -9.73 6.77
CA ARG A 494 -3.19 -11.15 6.51
C ARG A 494 -2.28 -11.88 7.51
N TYR A 495 -2.76 -12.95 8.10
CA TYR A 495 -1.95 -13.83 8.92
C TYR A 495 -1.38 -14.97 8.09
N THR A 496 -0.06 -15.10 8.08
CA THR A 496 0.63 -16.24 7.48
C THR A 496 1.33 -16.99 8.63
N PRO A 497 0.90 -18.21 8.98
CA PRO A 497 1.56 -18.99 10.01
C PRO A 497 3.05 -19.12 9.69
N ARG A 498 3.95 -18.80 10.63
CA ARG A 498 5.35 -19.23 10.52
C ARG A 498 5.32 -20.76 10.61
N VAL A 499 5.67 -21.41 9.53
CA VAL A 499 5.94 -22.86 9.56
C VAL A 499 7.21 -23.03 10.40
N ASP A 500 7.05 -23.30 11.70
CA ASP A 500 8.13 -23.69 12.58
C ASP A 500 8.59 -25.08 12.17
N THR A 501 9.59 -25.11 11.33
CA THR A 501 10.26 -26.34 10.85
C THR A 501 10.88 -27.16 12.00
N ALA A 502 10.88 -26.63 13.22
CA ALA A 502 11.34 -27.31 14.42
C ALA A 502 10.33 -28.30 15.02
N LEU A 503 9.02 -28.03 14.87
CA LEU A 503 7.97 -28.93 15.39
C LEU A 503 7.68 -30.12 14.48
N GLN A 504 7.82 -29.97 13.17
CA GLN A 504 7.66 -31.11 12.25
C GLN A 504 8.78 -32.16 12.38
N ARG A 505 9.97 -31.80 12.85
CA ARG A 505 11.05 -32.76 13.14
C ARG A 505 10.87 -33.54 14.43
N ARG A 506 9.95 -33.15 15.32
CA ARG A 506 9.64 -33.90 16.56
C ARG A 506 8.48 -34.86 16.40
N GLN A 507 7.66 -34.74 15.35
CA GLN A 507 6.56 -35.69 15.09
C GLN A 507 6.92 -36.77 14.07
N SER A 508 8.10 -36.71 13.45
CA SER A 508 8.63 -37.74 12.53
C SER A 508 9.80 -38.52 13.14
N LYS A 509 9.98 -38.50 14.44
CA LYS A 509 10.79 -39.37 15.26
C LYS A 509 9.85 -40.02 16.29
#